data_22283acb612fbc3cc5d06bce08242270
#
_entry.id   22283acb612fbc3cc5d06bce08242270
#
_cell.length_a   1.000
_cell.length_b   1.000
_cell.length_c   1.000
_cell.angle_alpha   90.00
_cell.angle_beta   90.00
_cell.angle_gamma   90.00
#
_symmetry.space_group_name_H-M   'P 1'
#
loop_
_entity.id
_entity.type
_entity.pdbx_description
1 polymer ?
#
loop_
_entity_poly.entity_id
_entity_poly.type
_entity_poly.pdbx_seq_one_letter_code
_entity_poly.pdbx_strand_id
1 'polypeptide(L)'
;MNNWKNYTVNIGYIKQNTSIDIKFESTRHLDIQHISSHCGSCTKFIDYKDNILTFKYTASSFPLHLTTREMVINKGATVYYTDGSSEELKFVGFLKK
;
A
#
# COMPACT_ATOMS: atom_id res chain seq x y z
N MET A 1 21.52 -5.25 -3.69
CA MET A 1 20.89 -5.37 -2.37
C MET A 1 19.56 -4.64 -2.35
N ASN A 2 18.51 -5.29 -1.87
CA ASN A 2 17.17 -4.68 -1.84
C ASN A 2 17.03 -3.74 -0.66
N ASN A 3 16.34 -2.61 -0.87
CA ASN A 3 16.06 -1.66 0.20
C ASN A 3 14.90 -2.10 1.10
N TRP A 4 14.01 -2.94 0.58
CA TRP A 4 12.84 -3.42 1.31
C TRP A 4 12.86 -4.93 1.42
N LYS A 5 12.39 -5.45 2.55
CA LYS A 5 12.29 -6.89 2.75
C LYS A 5 11.25 -7.51 1.81
N ASN A 6 10.18 -6.76 1.54
CA ASN A 6 9.15 -7.16 0.57
C ASN A 6 8.72 -5.94 -0.21
N TYR A 7 8.63 -6.07 -1.52
CA TYR A 7 8.12 -5.02 -2.40
C TYR A 7 6.63 -5.18 -2.68
N THR A 8 6.08 -6.34 -2.37
CA THR A 8 4.66 -6.64 -2.51
C THR A 8 4.17 -7.32 -1.24
N VAL A 9 3.07 -6.79 -0.68
CA VAL A 9 2.43 -7.34 0.51
C VAL A 9 1.06 -7.87 0.11
N ASN A 10 0.75 -9.10 0.53
CA ASN A 10 -0.57 -9.69 0.33
C ASN A 10 -1.41 -9.37 1.56
N ILE A 11 -2.48 -8.60 1.36
CA ILE A 11 -3.37 -8.18 2.45
C ILE A 11 -4.57 -9.10 2.64
N GLY A 12 -4.71 -10.13 1.79
CA GLY A 12 -5.78 -11.09 1.90
C GLY A 12 -7.14 -10.52 1.51
N TYR A 13 -8.17 -10.96 2.20
CA TYR A 13 -9.54 -10.52 1.96
C TYR A 13 -9.91 -9.38 2.89
N ILE A 14 -10.50 -8.32 2.31
CA ILE A 14 -10.92 -7.14 3.06
C ILE A 14 -12.38 -6.86 2.74
N LYS A 15 -13.17 -6.56 3.76
CA LYS A 15 -14.55 -6.11 3.59
C LYS A 15 -14.59 -4.69 3.07
N GLN A 16 -15.62 -4.40 2.25
CA GLN A 16 -15.84 -3.03 1.79
C GLN A 16 -16.01 -2.07 2.97
N ASN A 17 -15.62 -0.82 2.76
CA ASN A 17 -15.74 0.27 3.74
C ASN A 17 -14.97 0.03 5.05
N THR A 18 -13.93 -0.80 5.03
CA THR A 18 -13.05 -0.99 6.19
C THR A 18 -11.66 -0.45 5.89
N SER A 19 -10.92 -0.15 6.94
CA SER A 19 -9.55 0.36 6.84
C SER A 19 -8.58 -0.59 7.51
N ILE A 20 -7.40 -0.73 6.92
CA ILE A 20 -6.30 -1.51 7.50
C ILE A 20 -4.99 -0.74 7.38
N ASP A 21 -4.05 -1.07 8.25
CA ASP A 21 -2.68 -0.58 8.14
C ASP A 21 -1.85 -1.58 7.36
N ILE A 22 -1.07 -1.06 6.41
CA ILE A 22 -0.17 -1.86 5.58
C ILE A 22 1.25 -1.41 5.86
N LYS A 23 2.12 -2.36 6.20
CA LYS A 23 3.49 -2.05 6.62
C LYS A 23 4.50 -2.68 5.68
N PHE A 24 5.51 -1.88 5.32
CA PHE A 24 6.67 -2.33 4.56
C PHE A 24 7.90 -2.10 5.42
N GLU A 25 8.69 -3.14 5.61
CA GLU A 25 9.91 -3.04 6.41
C GLU A 25 11.12 -2.88 5.50
N SER A 26 11.91 -1.83 5.75
CA SER A 26 13.16 -1.63 5.02
C SER A 26 14.28 -2.45 5.64
N THR A 27 15.29 -2.78 4.83
CA THR A 27 16.45 -3.55 5.30
C THR A 27 17.45 -2.70 6.06
N ARG A 28 17.30 -1.37 5.96
CA ARG A 28 18.14 -0.37 6.63
C ARG A 28 17.35 0.92 6.67
N HIS A 29 17.86 1.91 7.38
CA HIS A 29 17.25 3.24 7.34
C HIS A 29 17.45 3.86 5.96
N LEU A 30 16.36 4.36 5.36
CA LEU A 30 16.37 4.95 4.03
C LEU A 30 16.08 6.44 4.12
N ASP A 31 16.75 7.23 3.26
CA ASP A 31 16.52 8.66 3.16
C ASP A 31 15.42 8.93 2.15
N ILE A 32 14.19 8.94 2.62
CA ILE A 32 13.00 9.12 1.79
C ILE A 32 12.70 10.61 1.66
N GLN A 33 12.61 11.09 0.41
CA GLN A 33 12.28 12.47 0.12
C GLN A 33 10.78 12.69 0.03
N HIS A 34 10.08 11.76 -0.63
CA HIS A 34 8.66 11.91 -0.91
C HIS A 34 8.02 10.56 -1.19
N ILE A 35 6.73 10.43 -0.86
CA ILE A 35 5.95 9.23 -1.15
C ILE A 35 4.69 9.64 -1.89
N SER A 36 4.43 8.98 -3.03
CA SER A 36 3.25 9.23 -3.85
C SER A 36 2.39 7.97 -3.88
N SER A 37 1.20 8.05 -3.29
CA SER A 37 0.24 6.95 -3.35
C SER A 37 -0.42 6.89 -4.72
N HIS A 38 -0.56 5.67 -5.28
CA HIS A 38 -1.22 5.49 -6.57
C HIS A 38 -2.73 5.73 -6.49
N CYS A 39 -3.29 5.60 -5.29
CA CYS A 39 -4.69 5.94 -5.04
C CYS A 39 -4.73 6.94 -3.89
N GLY A 40 -4.77 8.23 -4.20
CA GLY A 40 -4.68 9.29 -3.20
C GLY A 40 -5.87 9.34 -2.24
N SER A 41 -7.05 8.86 -2.67
CA SER A 41 -8.25 8.88 -1.82
C SER A 41 -8.40 7.64 -0.96
N CYS A 42 -7.77 6.51 -1.35
CA CYS A 42 -7.94 5.24 -0.63
C CYS A 42 -6.69 4.79 0.12
N THR A 43 -5.52 5.31 -0.24
CA THR A 43 -4.25 4.94 0.40
C THR A 43 -3.59 6.19 0.95
N LYS A 44 -3.33 6.18 2.24
CA LYS A 44 -2.75 7.34 2.92
C LYS A 44 -1.46 6.96 3.61
N PHE A 45 -0.40 7.74 3.37
CA PHE A 45 0.85 7.59 4.10
C PHE A 45 0.65 8.01 5.56
N ILE A 46 1.09 7.17 6.50
CA ILE A 46 1.01 7.46 7.93
C ILE A 46 2.36 7.92 8.44
N ASP A 47 3.38 7.05 8.40
CA ASP A 47 4.72 7.41 8.84
C ASP A 47 5.77 6.42 8.31
N TYR A 48 7.03 6.80 8.51
CA TYR A 48 8.17 5.91 8.32
C TYR A 48 9.02 5.99 9.58
N LYS A 49 8.93 4.98 10.42
CA LYS A 49 9.58 4.98 11.73
C LYS A 49 10.13 3.60 12.04
N ASP A 50 11.33 3.55 12.63
CA ASP A 50 11.98 2.29 13.00
C ASP A 50 12.09 1.33 11.82
N ASN A 51 12.40 1.87 10.63
CA ASN A 51 12.51 1.12 9.38
C ASN A 51 11.19 0.51 8.90
N ILE A 52 10.06 0.99 9.38
CA ILE A 52 8.74 0.54 8.97
C ILE A 52 7.97 1.69 8.37
N LEU A 53 7.59 1.52 7.09
CA LEU A 53 6.75 2.45 6.35
C LEU A 53 5.31 1.96 6.47
N THR A 54 4.43 2.82 7.01
CA THR A 54 3.04 2.46 7.26
C THR A 54 2.11 3.28 6.37
N PHE A 55 1.19 2.58 5.70
CA PHE A 55 0.09 3.18 4.97
C PHE A 55 -1.23 2.75 5.60
N LYS A 56 -2.23 3.62 5.51
CA LYS A 56 -3.60 3.26 5.82
C LYS A 56 -4.36 3.12 4.52
N TYR A 57 -4.91 1.94 4.29
CA TYR A 57 -5.75 1.68 3.12
C TYR A 57 -7.21 1.58 3.56
N THR A 58 -8.08 2.35 2.90
CA THR A 58 -9.52 2.29 3.12
C THR A 58 -10.18 1.69 1.90
N ALA A 59 -10.78 0.53 2.08
CA ALA A 59 -11.47 -0.17 1.00
C ALA A 59 -12.74 0.60 0.62
N SER A 60 -12.95 0.79 -0.67
CA SER A 60 -14.14 1.46 -1.18
C SER A 60 -15.37 0.58 -1.05
N SER A 61 -16.53 1.18 -1.34
CA SER A 61 -17.78 0.42 -1.43
C SER A 61 -17.73 -0.52 -2.63
N PHE A 62 -18.27 -1.71 -2.47
CA PHE A 62 -18.38 -2.67 -3.57
C PHE A 62 -19.42 -2.16 -4.57
N PRO A 63 -19.11 -2.11 -5.88
CA PRO A 63 -20.07 -1.62 -6.87
C PRO A 63 -21.35 -2.46 -6.89
N LEU A 64 -22.50 -1.79 -6.78
CA LEU A 64 -23.80 -2.47 -6.70
C LEU A 64 -24.18 -3.23 -7.97
N HIS A 65 -23.67 -2.78 -9.12
CA HIS A 65 -23.99 -3.39 -10.40
C HIS A 65 -23.19 -4.66 -10.69
N LEU A 66 -22.20 -4.98 -9.87
CA LEU A 66 -21.40 -6.18 -10.06
C LEU A 66 -22.08 -7.38 -9.44
N THR A 67 -22.07 -8.49 -10.18
CA THR A 67 -22.61 -9.77 -9.73
C THR A 67 -21.58 -10.62 -9.01
N THR A 68 -20.29 -10.31 -9.17
CA THR A 68 -19.20 -11.02 -8.48
C THR A 68 -19.18 -10.65 -7.01
N ARG A 69 -18.66 -11.55 -6.19
CA ARG A 69 -18.54 -11.32 -4.74
C ARG A 69 -17.17 -10.78 -4.34
N GLU A 70 -16.24 -10.73 -5.26
CA GLU A 70 -14.87 -10.34 -4.98
C GLU A 70 -14.33 -9.46 -6.11
N MET A 71 -13.48 -8.51 -5.75
CA MET A 71 -12.71 -7.71 -6.70
C MET A 71 -11.25 -7.74 -6.30
N VAL A 72 -10.36 -7.79 -7.29
CA VAL A 72 -8.92 -7.73 -7.04
C VAL A 72 -8.54 -6.34 -6.58
N ILE A 73 -7.77 -6.28 -5.50
CA ILE A 73 -7.11 -5.06 -5.03
C ILE A 73 -5.66 -5.11 -5.49
N ASN A 74 -5.24 -4.10 -6.25
CA ASN A 74 -3.86 -3.96 -6.69
C ASN A 74 -3.52 -2.49 -6.64
N LYS A 75 -2.95 -2.06 -5.53
CA LYS A 75 -2.61 -0.67 -5.25
C LYS A 75 -1.15 -0.57 -4.85
N GLY A 76 -0.66 0.63 -4.77
CA GLY A 76 0.72 0.82 -4.37
C GLY A 76 1.10 2.26 -4.17
N ALA A 77 2.39 2.47 -4.01
CA ALA A 77 2.96 3.79 -3.85
C ALA A 77 4.37 3.81 -4.44
N THR A 78 4.80 4.99 -4.85
CA THR A 78 6.17 5.21 -5.29
C THR A 78 6.92 5.94 -4.19
N VAL A 79 8.08 5.41 -3.81
CA VAL A 79 8.95 6.02 -2.81
C VAL A 79 10.08 6.71 -3.55
N TYR A 80 10.24 8.01 -3.34
CA TYR A 80 11.31 8.81 -3.93
C TYR A 80 12.38 9.08 -2.87
N TYR A 81 13.62 8.80 -3.23
CA TYR A 81 14.75 8.96 -2.33
C TYR A 81 15.49 10.27 -2.59
N THR A 82 16.25 10.71 -1.59
CA THR A 82 17.01 11.96 -1.68
C THR A 82 18.12 11.93 -2.74
N ASP A 83 18.55 10.73 -3.16
CA ASP A 83 19.56 10.58 -4.23
C ASP A 83 18.97 10.68 -5.64
N GLY A 84 17.67 10.89 -5.76
CA GLY A 84 16.99 11.02 -7.05
C GLY A 84 16.41 9.71 -7.58
N SER A 85 16.67 8.59 -6.92
CA SER A 85 16.10 7.29 -7.34
C SER A 85 14.69 7.11 -6.77
N SER A 86 13.98 6.11 -7.28
CA SER A 86 12.65 5.78 -6.79
C SER A 86 12.39 4.29 -6.88
N GLU A 87 11.45 3.81 -6.08
CA GLU A 87 11.03 2.40 -6.10
C GLU A 87 9.52 2.33 -5.88
N GLU A 88 8.91 1.27 -6.40
CA GLU A 88 7.49 1.01 -6.21
C GLU A 88 7.27 -0.05 -5.16
N LEU A 89 6.31 0.20 -4.27
CA LEU A 89 5.79 -0.77 -3.32
C LEU A 89 4.34 -1.05 -3.67
N LYS A 90 3.92 -2.31 -3.53
CA LYS A 90 2.57 -2.73 -3.91
C LYS A 90 1.92 -3.53 -2.81
N PHE A 91 0.61 -3.47 -2.73
CA PHE A 91 -0.16 -4.39 -1.92
C PHE A 91 -1.32 -4.93 -2.74
N VAL A 92 -1.59 -6.22 -2.57
CA VAL A 92 -2.56 -6.96 -3.36
C VAL A 92 -3.48 -7.75 -2.44
N GLY A 93 -4.69 -7.96 -2.88
CA GLY A 93 -5.66 -8.72 -2.11
C GLY A 93 -6.99 -8.76 -2.84
N PHE A 94 -8.05 -9.05 -2.08
CA PHE A 94 -9.40 -9.14 -2.62
C PHE A 94 -10.37 -8.35 -1.76
N LEU A 95 -11.19 -7.55 -2.44
CA LEU A 95 -12.28 -6.82 -1.80
C LEU A 95 -13.50 -7.72 -1.78
N LYS A 96 -14.09 -7.92 -0.60
CA LYS A 96 -15.32 -8.68 -0.43
C LYS A 96 -16.51 -7.75 -0.29
N LYS A 97 -17.60 -8.22 -0.80
CA LYS A 97 -18.89 -7.53 -0.70
C LYS A 97 -19.43 -7.52 0.72
#